data_de4ed31965d5b5a0183d872606f00840
#
_entry.id   de4ed31965d5b5a0183d872606f00840
#
_cell.length_a   1.000
_cell.length_b   1.000
_cell.length_c   1.000
_cell.angle_alpha   90.00
_cell.angle_beta   90.00
_cell.angle_gamma   90.00
#
_symmetry.space_group_name_H-M   'P 1'
#
loop_
_entity.id
_entity.type
_entity.pdbx_description
1 polymer ?
#
loop_
_entity_poly.entity_id
_entity_poly.type
_entity_poly.pdbx_seq_one_letter_code
_entity_poly.pdbx_strand_id
1 'polypeptide(L)' 'MDEIETSILRYLIKEDWPVTTEMVAKEVGIAWNTAQVHLWKLVSQGLVKGKRVGRQNQWMATDGGKKLLMPSP' A
#
# COMPACT_ATOMS: atom_id res chain seq x y z
N MET A 1 -8.51 -7.16 7.37
CA MET A 1 -7.18 -6.64 7.01
C MET A 1 -6.25 -6.91 8.18
N ASP A 2 -5.10 -7.52 7.96
CA ASP A 2 -4.19 -7.86 9.03
C ASP A 2 -3.29 -6.67 9.41
N GLU A 3 -2.44 -6.88 10.41
CA GLU A 3 -1.58 -5.83 10.95
C GLU A 3 -0.58 -5.33 9.90
N ILE A 4 -0.04 -6.23 9.09
CA ILE A 4 0.90 -5.87 8.03
C ILE A 4 0.20 -4.98 7.00
N GLU A 5 -0.99 -5.36 6.57
CA GLU A 5 -1.76 -4.60 5.58
C GLU A 5 -2.17 -3.24 6.12
N THR A 6 -2.52 -3.17 7.40
CA THR A 6 -2.83 -1.90 8.05
C THR A 6 -1.61 -0.98 8.04
N SER A 7 -0.44 -1.52 8.37
CA SER A 7 0.80 -0.74 8.37
C SER A 7 1.16 -0.25 6.96
N ILE A 8 1.00 -1.10 5.96
CA ILE A 8 1.24 -0.73 4.57
C ILE A 8 0.31 0.42 4.17
N LEU A 9 -0.98 0.27 4.45
CA LEU A 9 -1.96 1.27 4.05
C LEU A 9 -1.70 2.61 4.73
N ARG A 10 -1.35 2.61 6.01
CA ARG A 10 -0.98 3.83 6.72
C ARG A 10 0.21 4.53 6.09
N TYR A 11 1.22 3.76 5.71
CA TYR A 11 2.40 4.30 5.05
C TYR A 11 2.03 4.95 3.71
N LEU A 12 1.20 4.29 2.91
CA LEU A 12 0.77 4.82 1.62
C LEU A 12 -0.06 6.09 1.78
N ILE A 13 -0.90 6.14 2.80
CA ILE A 13 -1.70 7.34 3.08
C ILE A 13 -0.80 8.50 3.51
N LYS A 14 0.17 8.21 4.36
CA LYS A 14 1.10 9.23 4.87
C LYS A 14 1.95 9.81 3.75
N GLU A 15 2.46 8.97 2.88
CA GLU A 15 3.29 9.43 1.75
C GLU A 15 2.48 10.19 0.73
N ASP A 16 1.28 9.72 0.48
CA ASP A 16 0.31 10.35 -0.43
C ASP A 16 0.86 10.57 -1.84
N TRP A 17 1.76 9.69 -2.27
CA TRP A 17 2.19 9.61 -3.66
C TRP A 17 2.79 8.24 -3.98
N PRO A 18 3.04 7.96 -5.29
CA PRO A 18 3.44 6.61 -5.67
C PRO A 18 4.75 6.17 -5.00
N VAL A 19 4.70 5.02 -4.35
CA VAL A 19 5.88 4.41 -3.74
C VAL A 19 6.10 3.03 -4.34
N THR A 20 7.35 2.59 -4.36
CA THR A 20 7.70 1.28 -4.91
C THR A 20 7.48 0.18 -3.87
N THR A 21 7.42 -1.07 -4.32
CA THR A 21 7.35 -2.22 -3.42
C THR A 21 8.54 -2.25 -2.47
N GLU A 22 9.72 -1.91 -2.96
CA GLU A 22 10.93 -1.85 -2.13
C GLU A 22 10.78 -0.86 -0.99
N MET A 23 10.25 0.31 -1.27
CA MET A 23 10.03 1.33 -0.23
C MET A 23 9.04 0.83 0.82
N VAL A 24 7.97 0.17 0.39
CA VAL A 24 6.98 -0.40 1.31
C VAL A 24 7.63 -1.48 2.18
N ALA A 25 8.36 -2.39 1.57
CA ALA A 25 8.99 -3.49 2.29
C ALA A 25 9.96 -2.97 3.35
N LYS A 26 10.75 -1.97 2.99
CA LYS A 26 11.73 -1.37 3.88
C LYS A 26 11.07 -0.62 5.04
N GLU A 27 10.04 0.14 4.74
CA GLU A 27 9.34 0.92 5.76
C GLU A 27 8.62 0.03 6.77
N VAL A 28 7.97 -1.01 6.30
CA VAL A 28 7.19 -1.91 7.15
C VAL A 28 8.07 -2.98 7.80
N GLY A 29 9.26 -3.21 7.27
CA GLY A 29 10.19 -4.18 7.83
C GLY A 29 9.85 -5.62 7.46
N ILE A 30 9.43 -5.84 6.20
CA ILE A 30 9.06 -7.17 5.70
C ILE A 30 9.83 -7.46 4.42
N ALA A 31 9.86 -8.74 4.03
CA ALA A 31 10.49 -9.13 2.79
C ALA A 31 9.74 -8.55 1.58
N TRP A 32 10.47 -8.31 0.49
CA TRP A 32 9.90 -7.76 -0.75
C TRP A 32 8.72 -8.61 -1.26
N ASN A 33 8.90 -9.94 -1.29
CA ASN A 33 7.84 -10.83 -1.75
C ASN A 33 6.59 -10.74 -0.89
N THR A 34 6.77 -10.63 0.43
CA THR A 34 5.66 -10.49 1.37
C THR A 34 4.92 -9.17 1.13
N ALA A 35 5.67 -8.09 0.92
CA ALA A 35 5.07 -6.79 0.62
C ALA A 35 4.25 -6.87 -0.68
N GLN A 36 4.79 -7.51 -1.71
CA GLN A 36 4.12 -7.65 -2.99
C GLN A 36 2.79 -8.39 -2.86
N VAL A 37 2.76 -9.48 -2.11
CA VAL A 37 1.54 -10.26 -1.89
C VAL A 37 0.48 -9.42 -1.17
N HIS A 38 0.86 -8.75 -0.10
CA HIS A 38 -0.08 -7.95 0.67
C HIS A 38 -0.57 -6.72 -0.11
N LEU A 39 0.28 -6.12 -0.91
CA LEU A 39 -0.12 -5.00 -1.77
C LEU A 39 -1.19 -5.44 -2.77
N TRP A 40 -1.00 -6.60 -3.41
CA TRP A 40 -2.02 -7.10 -4.34
C TRP A 40 -3.33 -7.46 -3.65
N LYS A 41 -3.27 -7.94 -2.41
CA LYS A 41 -4.48 -8.17 -1.63
C LYS A 41 -5.23 -6.87 -1.36
N LEU A 42 -4.50 -5.80 -1.03
CA LEU A 42 -5.10 -4.49 -0.82
C LEU A 42 -5.71 -3.93 -2.11
N VAL A 43 -5.07 -4.17 -3.25
CA VAL A 43 -5.63 -3.79 -4.55
C VAL A 43 -6.95 -4.51 -4.78
N SER A 44 -7.01 -5.82 -4.50
CA SER A 44 -8.24 -6.60 -4.70
C SER A 44 -9.38 -6.13 -3.81
N GLN A 45 -9.08 -5.48 -2.69
CA GLN A 45 -10.07 -4.92 -1.80
C GLN A 45 -10.44 -3.46 -2.13
N GLY A 46 -9.81 -2.90 -3.16
CA GLY A 46 -10.09 -1.52 -3.57
C GLY A 46 -9.45 -0.46 -2.68
N LEU A 47 -8.51 -0.85 -1.83
CA LEU A 47 -7.88 0.07 -0.87
C LEU A 47 -6.58 0.68 -1.37
N VAL A 48 -5.96 0.04 -2.35
CA VAL A 48 -4.69 0.48 -2.95
C VAL A 48 -4.82 0.34 -4.46
N LYS A 49 -4.17 1.22 -5.19
CA LYS A 49 -4.02 1.08 -6.64
C LYS A 49 -2.55 0.91 -6.97
N GLY A 50 -2.27 0.04 -7.93
CA GLY A 50 -0.91 -0.21 -8.40
C GLY A 50 -0.76 0.14 -9.86
N LYS A 51 0.45 0.59 -10.23
CA LYS A 51 0.77 0.95 -11.60
C LYS A 51 2.18 0.47 -11.91
N ARG A 52 2.36 -0.11 -13.08
CA ARG A 52 3.70 -0.50 -13.55
C ARG A 52 4.37 0.68 -14.20
N VAL A 53 5.56 1.03 -13.71
CA VAL A 53 6.38 2.10 -14.27
C VAL A 53 7.78 1.52 -14.51
N GLY A 54 8.10 1.29 -15.78
CA GLY A 54 9.34 0.59 -16.13
C GLY A 54 9.32 -0.81 -15.56
N ARG A 55 10.32 -1.17 -14.76
CA ARG A 55 10.43 -2.49 -14.14
C ARG A 55 9.89 -2.54 -12.72
N GLN A 56 9.29 -1.44 -12.25
CA GLN A 56 8.81 -1.35 -10.88
C GLN A 56 7.32 -1.18 -10.84
N ASN A 57 6.70 -1.72 -9.79
CA ASN A 57 5.33 -1.41 -9.47
C ASN A 57 5.33 -0.24 -8.50
N GLN A 58 4.41 0.70 -8.70
CA GLN A 58 4.20 1.83 -7.81
C GLN A 58 2.79 1.76 -7.25
N TRP A 59 2.65 2.14 -6.00
CA TRP A 59 1.43 1.95 -5.23
C TRP A 59 0.99 3.24 -4.57
N MET A 60 -0.34 3.45 -4.52
CA MET A 60 -0.94 4.57 -3.79
C MET A 60 -2.21 4.10 -3.10
N ALA A 61 -2.56 4.72 -1.99
CA ALA A 61 -3.85 4.50 -1.37
C ALA A 61 -4.95 5.11 -2.25
N THR A 62 -6.07 4.39 -2.36
CA THR A 62 -7.26 4.90 -3.03
C THR A 62 -8.07 5.75 -2.04
N ASP A 63 -9.10 6.44 -2.56
CA ASP A 63 -10.04 7.14 -1.67
C ASP A 63 -10.70 6.17 -0.68
N GLY A 64 -11.01 4.95 -1.14
CA GLY A 64 -11.54 3.91 -0.25
C GLY A 64 -10.58 3.53 0.86
N GLY A 65 -9.28 3.42 0.52
CA GLY A 65 -8.25 3.15 1.52
C GLY A 65 -8.12 4.28 2.53
N LYS A 66 -8.12 5.51 2.06
CA LYS A 66 -8.03 6.67 2.92
C LYS A 66 -9.23 6.76 3.87
N LYS A 67 -10.43 6.52 3.36
CA LYS A 67 -11.64 6.56 4.19
C LYS A 67 -11.64 5.50 5.28
N LEU A 68 -11.05 4.34 5.00
CA LEU A 68 -11.01 3.25 5.96
C LEU A 68 -10.18 3.58 7.20
N LEU A 69 -9.01 4.17 7.02
CA LEU A 69 -8.08 4.47 8.12
C LEU A 69 -8.11 5.94 8.55
N MET A 70 -8.70 6.82 7.76
CA MET A 70 -8.82 8.24 8.07
C MET A 70 -10.26 8.68 7.84
N PRO A 71 -11.20 8.13 8.62
CA PRO A 71 -12.61 8.51 8.44
C PRO A 71 -12.79 9.99 8.74
N SER A 72 -13.59 10.66 7.90
CA SER A 72 -13.93 12.06 8.13
C SER A 72 -14.75 12.20 9.41
N PRO A 73 -14.51 13.26 10.18
CA PRO A 73 -15.32 13.52 11.35
C PRO A 73 -16.78 13.83 10.97
#